data_b209220887f8bf46361943935ebbc8e5
#
_entry.id   b209220887f8bf46361943935ebbc8e5
#
_cell.length_a   1.000
_cell.length_b   1.000
_cell.length_c   1.000
_cell.angle_alpha   90.00
_cell.angle_beta   90.00
_cell.angle_gamma   90.00
#
_symmetry.space_group_name_H-M   'P 1'
#
loop_
_entity.id
_entity.type
_entity.pdbx_description
1 polymer ?
#
loop_
_entity_poly.entity_id
_entity_poly.type
_entity_poly.pdbx_seq_one_letter_code
_entity_poly.pdbx_strand_id
1 'polypeptide(L)'
;MKDTIKHTYLAADFGGGSGRIIAGFLHHGKLELEEVYRFCNRQVKLGNHIYWDFPALFEDMKTGLKLAAQKGYAVKSIGIDTWGVDFGLIDKHGNLLGNPVCYRDARTEGIPEEVFKLLDERQHYADTGIQVMAINTLFQLYSIK
;
A
#
# COMPACT_ATOMS: atom_id res chain seq x y z
N MET A 1 35.44 -6.60 23.56
CA MET A 1 34.68 -7.20 22.44
C MET A 1 34.14 -6.05 21.59
N LYS A 2 34.52 -5.95 20.31
CA LYS A 2 33.93 -4.93 19.43
C LYS A 2 32.49 -5.33 19.22
N ASP A 3 31.54 -4.54 19.74
CA ASP A 3 30.14 -4.65 19.37
C ASP A 3 30.04 -4.53 17.85
N THR A 4 29.78 -5.63 17.21
CA THR A 4 29.59 -5.65 15.76
C THR A 4 28.28 -4.90 15.52
N ILE A 5 28.37 -3.70 14.93
CA ILE A 5 27.20 -2.89 14.58
C ILE A 5 26.26 -3.77 13.73
N LYS A 6 25.13 -4.13 14.29
CA LYS A 6 24.14 -4.97 13.66
C LYS A 6 23.42 -4.12 12.60
N HIS A 7 23.72 -4.34 11.31
CA HIS A 7 23.01 -3.63 10.24
C HIS A 7 21.55 -4.01 10.23
N THR A 8 20.70 -3.00 10.20
CA THR A 8 19.25 -3.14 10.24
C THR A 8 18.64 -2.71 8.91
N TYR A 9 17.73 -3.51 8.41
CA TYR A 9 16.92 -3.22 7.24
C TYR A 9 15.46 -3.08 7.69
N LEU A 10 14.81 -1.98 7.34
CA LEU A 10 13.40 -1.78 7.69
C LEU A 10 12.50 -2.17 6.53
N ALA A 11 11.37 -2.79 6.87
CA ALA A 11 10.26 -3.02 5.96
C ALA A 11 9.02 -2.31 6.49
N ALA A 12 8.41 -1.45 5.65
CA ALA A 12 7.08 -0.91 5.89
C ALA A 12 6.09 -1.74 5.07
N ASP A 13 5.36 -2.62 5.73
CA ASP A 13 4.39 -3.55 5.13
C ASP A 13 2.98 -3.03 5.37
N PHE A 14 2.35 -2.51 4.31
CA PHE A 14 0.99 -1.98 4.35
C PHE A 14 0.00 -3.01 3.83
N GLY A 15 -0.74 -3.65 4.73
CA GLY A 15 -1.83 -4.54 4.34
C GLY A 15 -3.19 -3.85 4.31
N GLY A 16 -4.19 -4.47 3.68
CA GLY A 16 -5.54 -3.93 3.54
C GLY A 16 -6.34 -3.77 4.86
N GLY A 17 -5.84 -4.27 5.99
CA GLY A 17 -6.48 -4.14 7.32
C GLY A 17 -5.54 -3.61 8.40
N SER A 18 -4.24 -3.82 8.25
CA SER A 18 -3.22 -3.31 9.18
C SER A 18 -1.90 -3.18 8.47
N GLY A 19 -1.06 -2.26 8.95
CA GLY A 19 0.31 -2.15 8.51
C GLY A 19 1.29 -2.35 9.67
N ARG A 20 2.57 -2.52 9.34
CA ARG A 20 3.63 -2.70 10.33
C ARG A 20 4.97 -2.21 9.82
N ILE A 21 5.79 -1.79 10.75
CA ILE A 21 7.22 -1.55 10.52
C ILE A 21 7.98 -2.69 11.15
N ILE A 22 8.77 -3.39 10.35
CA ILE A 22 9.55 -4.56 10.74
C ILE A 22 11.03 -4.22 10.59
N ALA A 23 11.83 -4.53 11.61
CA ALA A 23 13.28 -4.50 11.54
C ALA A 23 13.80 -5.89 11.21
N GLY A 24 14.60 -6.00 10.16
CA GLY A 24 15.30 -7.21 9.75
C GLY A 24 16.78 -7.12 10.05
N PHE A 25 17.35 -8.16 10.63
CA PHE A 25 18.76 -8.29 10.95
C PHE A 25 19.34 -9.52 10.28
N LEU A 26 20.39 -9.35 9.51
CA LEU A 26 21.11 -10.49 8.95
C LEU A 26 22.29 -10.84 9.86
N HIS A 27 22.21 -12.01 10.47
CA HIS A 27 23.22 -12.48 11.41
C HIS A 27 23.61 -13.94 11.09
N HIS A 28 24.89 -14.19 10.82
CA HIS A 28 25.41 -15.52 10.45
C HIS A 28 24.61 -16.23 9.35
N GLY A 29 24.15 -15.49 8.31
CA GLY A 29 23.36 -16.01 7.22
C GLY A 29 21.88 -16.30 7.56
N LYS A 30 21.43 -15.95 8.75
CA LYS A 30 20.01 -16.05 9.17
C LYS A 30 19.39 -14.67 9.25
N LEU A 31 18.14 -14.57 8.79
CA LEU A 31 17.30 -13.38 8.93
C LEU A 31 16.54 -13.46 10.24
N GLU A 32 16.74 -12.47 11.10
CA GLU A 32 15.94 -12.26 12.31
C GLU A 32 15.02 -11.07 12.08
N LEU A 33 13.76 -11.17 12.49
CA LEU A 33 12.75 -10.12 12.33
C LEU A 33 12.21 -9.67 13.69
N GLU A 34 12.00 -8.36 13.80
CA GLU A 34 11.37 -7.75 14.98
C GLU A 34 10.29 -6.78 14.51
N GLU A 35 9.07 -6.94 15.00
CA GLU A 35 8.01 -5.96 14.77
C GLU A 35 8.26 -4.73 15.65
N VAL A 36 8.53 -3.60 15.01
CA VAL A 36 8.81 -2.32 15.68
C VAL A 36 7.52 -1.57 16.02
N TYR A 37 6.57 -1.59 15.08
CA TYR A 37 5.31 -0.86 15.21
C TYR A 37 4.23 -1.52 14.37
N ARG A 38 3.01 -1.55 14.88
CA ARG A 38 1.82 -2.02 14.16
C ARG A 38 0.73 -0.97 14.26
N PHE A 39 -0.02 -0.80 13.18
CA PHE A 39 -1.13 0.15 13.09
C PHE A 39 -2.30 -0.42 12.31
N CYS A 40 -3.50 0.15 12.54
CA CYS A 40 -4.68 -0.19 11.74
C CYS A 40 -4.69 0.61 10.45
N ASN A 41 -4.96 -0.06 9.34
CA ASN A 41 -5.26 0.63 8.09
C ASN A 41 -6.74 0.99 8.07
N ARG A 42 -7.04 2.28 8.27
CA ARG A 42 -8.41 2.76 8.44
C ARG A 42 -9.07 3.03 7.09
N GLN A 43 -10.29 2.53 6.97
CA GLN A 43 -11.21 2.90 5.90
C GLN A 43 -12.21 3.91 6.45
N VAL A 44 -12.41 5.00 5.72
CA VAL A 44 -13.29 6.10 6.13
C VAL A 44 -14.42 6.24 5.13
N LYS A 45 -15.67 6.09 5.59
CA LYS A 45 -16.84 6.34 4.75
C LYS A 45 -17.18 7.83 4.80
N LEU A 46 -17.15 8.48 3.64
CA LEU A 46 -17.55 9.87 3.44
C LEU A 46 -18.58 9.94 2.31
N GLY A 47 -19.79 10.35 2.63
CA GLY A 47 -20.90 10.34 1.69
C GLY A 47 -21.18 8.91 1.20
N ASN A 48 -21.11 8.72 -0.11
CA ASN A 48 -21.40 7.43 -0.75
C ASN A 48 -20.17 6.55 -0.97
N HIS A 49 -18.97 7.05 -0.65
CA HIS A 49 -17.72 6.37 -0.94
C HIS A 49 -16.93 5.98 0.30
N ILE A 50 -16.09 4.96 0.14
CA ILE A 50 -15.14 4.48 1.13
C ILE A 50 -13.73 4.89 0.68
N TYR A 51 -12.99 5.56 1.56
CA TYR A 51 -11.65 6.06 1.29
C TYR A 51 -10.63 5.40 2.21
N TRP A 52 -9.39 5.33 1.74
CA TRP A 52 -8.24 5.12 2.61
C TRP A 52 -7.88 6.43 3.31
N ASP A 53 -7.59 6.38 4.61
CA ASP A 53 -7.00 7.51 5.32
C ASP A 53 -5.50 7.57 5.03
N PHE A 54 -5.16 7.99 3.80
CA PHE A 54 -3.78 7.99 3.32
C PHE A 54 -2.85 8.89 4.16
N PRO A 55 -3.26 10.12 4.62
CA PRO A 55 -2.45 10.91 5.53
C PRO A 55 -2.13 10.17 6.84
N ALA A 56 -3.09 9.46 7.41
CA ALA A 56 -2.86 8.68 8.63
C ALA A 56 -1.87 7.53 8.39
N LEU A 57 -1.96 6.83 7.27
CA LEU A 57 -0.99 5.79 6.90
C LEU A 57 0.44 6.34 6.82
N PHE A 58 0.61 7.53 6.25
CA PHE A 58 1.90 8.19 6.15
C PHE A 58 2.44 8.61 7.53
N GLU A 59 1.58 9.12 8.43
CA GLU A 59 1.97 9.44 9.81
C GLU A 59 2.33 8.19 10.61
N ASP A 60 1.59 7.09 10.44
CA ASP A 60 1.90 5.80 11.07
C ASP A 60 3.26 5.27 10.61
N MET A 61 3.58 5.36 9.32
CA MET A 61 4.90 5.00 8.80
C MET A 61 6.00 5.83 9.49
N LYS A 62 5.83 7.15 9.55
CA LYS A 62 6.81 8.05 10.21
C LYS A 62 6.96 7.72 11.70
N THR A 63 5.87 7.36 12.36
CA THR A 63 5.87 6.93 13.77
C THR A 63 6.71 5.67 13.94
N GLY A 64 6.50 4.66 13.13
CA GLY A 64 7.29 3.44 13.18
C GLY A 64 8.78 3.66 12.89
N LEU A 65 9.10 4.56 11.94
CA LEU A 65 10.49 4.94 11.66
C LEU A 65 11.16 5.65 12.86
N LYS A 66 10.45 6.54 13.54
CA LYS A 66 10.93 7.19 14.76
C LYS A 66 11.19 6.17 15.88
N LEU A 67 10.29 5.22 16.06
CA LEU A 67 10.46 4.15 17.04
C LEU A 67 11.68 3.27 16.73
N ALA A 68 11.90 2.94 15.46
CA ALA A 68 13.10 2.22 15.02
C ALA A 68 14.39 3.01 15.34
N ALA A 69 14.38 4.31 15.08
CA ALA A 69 15.52 5.18 15.42
C ALA A 69 15.76 5.25 16.93
N GLN A 70 14.72 5.32 17.74
CA GLN A 70 14.81 5.35 19.21
C GLN A 70 15.38 4.04 19.79
N LYS A 71 15.20 2.90 19.10
CA LYS A 71 15.83 1.62 19.46
C LYS A 71 17.34 1.57 19.18
N GLY A 72 17.89 2.61 18.55
CA GLY A 72 19.31 2.70 18.25
C GLY A 72 19.78 1.80 17.10
N TYR A 73 18.87 1.38 16.20
CA TYR A 73 19.22 0.56 15.06
C TYR A 73 20.11 1.30 14.05
N ALA A 74 21.15 0.64 13.57
CA ALA A 74 21.98 1.13 12.48
C ALA A 74 21.29 0.86 11.12
N VAL A 75 20.21 1.60 10.85
CA VAL A 75 19.38 1.41 9.65
C VAL A 75 20.18 1.69 8.38
N LYS A 76 20.19 0.75 7.45
CA LYS A 76 20.87 0.83 6.14
C LYS A 76 19.92 1.17 5.00
N SER A 77 18.74 0.62 5.04
CA SER A 77 17.72 0.88 4.01
C SER A 77 16.32 0.62 4.56
N ILE A 78 15.34 1.12 3.84
CA ILE A 78 13.92 0.81 4.01
C ILE A 78 13.36 0.32 2.69
N GLY A 79 12.56 -0.76 2.74
CA GLY A 79 11.67 -1.19 1.68
C GLY A 79 10.22 -0.90 2.07
N ILE A 80 9.39 -0.64 1.07
CA ILE A 80 7.95 -0.42 1.27
C ILE A 80 7.23 -1.43 0.41
N ASP A 81 6.29 -2.14 1.00
CA ASP A 81 5.36 -3.04 0.33
C ASP A 81 3.91 -2.67 0.68
N THR A 82 3.00 -2.88 -0.27
CA THR A 82 1.59 -2.52 -0.10
C THR A 82 0.71 -3.38 -0.98
N TRP A 83 -0.62 -3.31 -0.76
CA TRP A 83 -1.59 -3.93 -1.67
C TRP A 83 -1.59 -3.24 -3.04
N GLY A 84 -2.05 -3.96 -4.07
CA GLY A 84 -2.20 -3.43 -5.43
C GLY A 84 -3.55 -2.75 -5.64
N VAL A 85 -3.84 -2.47 -6.91
CA VAL A 85 -5.08 -1.98 -7.55
C VAL A 85 -5.48 -0.54 -7.23
N ASP A 86 -5.26 -0.04 -6.02
CA ASP A 86 -5.62 1.33 -5.64
C ASP A 86 -4.60 2.36 -6.13
N PHE A 87 -5.04 3.57 -6.29
CA PHE A 87 -4.24 4.70 -6.72
C PHE A 87 -4.70 6.01 -6.06
N GLY A 88 -3.79 6.96 -5.94
CA GLY A 88 -4.08 8.33 -5.57
C GLY A 88 -3.78 9.28 -6.73
N LEU A 89 -4.53 10.38 -6.81
CA LEU A 89 -4.29 11.44 -7.78
C LEU A 89 -3.45 12.55 -7.15
N ILE A 90 -2.43 12.98 -7.85
CA ILE A 90 -1.57 14.10 -7.44
C ILE A 90 -1.56 15.18 -8.53
N ASP A 91 -1.39 16.43 -8.14
CA ASP A 91 -1.20 17.53 -9.07
C ASP A 91 0.24 17.57 -9.63
N LYS A 92 0.50 18.53 -10.53
CA LYS A 92 1.83 18.73 -11.12
C LYS A 92 2.92 19.13 -10.11
N HIS A 93 2.54 19.50 -8.89
CA HIS A 93 3.45 19.86 -7.80
C HIS A 93 3.63 18.73 -6.79
N GLY A 94 2.97 17.59 -6.99
CA GLY A 94 3.02 16.43 -6.10
C GLY A 94 2.04 16.50 -4.93
N ASN A 95 1.09 17.44 -4.92
CA ASN A 95 0.07 17.52 -3.88
C ASN A 95 -1.03 16.47 -4.13
N LEU A 96 -1.41 15.75 -3.07
CA LEU A 96 -2.53 14.82 -3.14
C LEU A 96 -3.84 15.58 -3.35
N LEU A 97 -4.60 15.21 -4.39
CA LEU A 97 -5.87 15.86 -4.73
C LEU A 97 -7.04 15.40 -3.85
N GLY A 98 -6.88 14.29 -3.18
CA GLY A 98 -7.88 13.73 -2.28
C GLY A 98 -7.46 12.35 -1.80
N ASN A 99 -8.11 11.84 -0.76
CA ASN A 99 -7.86 10.49 -0.29
C ASN A 99 -8.18 9.46 -1.38
N PRO A 100 -7.33 8.44 -1.60
CA PRO A 100 -7.63 7.35 -2.52
C PRO A 100 -8.93 6.62 -2.13
N VAL A 101 -9.76 6.35 -3.12
CA VAL A 101 -10.97 5.53 -2.90
C VAL A 101 -10.53 4.08 -2.73
N CYS A 102 -11.06 3.43 -1.69
CA CYS A 102 -10.75 2.05 -1.38
C CYS A 102 -11.30 1.10 -2.44
N TYR A 103 -10.57 0.05 -2.79
CA TYR A 103 -11.03 -0.98 -3.75
C TYR A 103 -12.29 -1.72 -3.30
N ARG A 104 -12.68 -1.59 -2.02
CA ARG A 104 -13.94 -2.14 -1.48
C ARG A 104 -15.14 -1.23 -1.66
N ASP A 105 -14.94 -0.07 -2.29
CA ASP A 105 -16.02 0.83 -2.64
C ASP A 105 -16.90 0.24 -3.73
N ALA A 106 -18.21 0.47 -3.65
CA ALA A 106 -19.18 -0.05 -4.62
C ALA A 106 -19.13 0.65 -5.99
N ARG A 107 -18.29 1.71 -6.16
CA ARG A 107 -18.25 2.51 -7.41
C ARG A 107 -17.91 1.71 -8.66
N THR A 108 -17.33 0.52 -8.50
CA THR A 108 -16.92 -0.34 -9.62
C THR A 108 -17.93 -1.46 -9.92
N GLU A 109 -19.04 -1.52 -9.18
CA GLU A 109 -20.10 -2.49 -9.46
C GLU A 109 -20.73 -2.20 -10.83
N GLY A 110 -20.81 -3.22 -11.69
CA GLY A 110 -21.32 -3.11 -13.08
C GLY A 110 -20.34 -2.46 -14.09
N ILE A 111 -19.21 -1.91 -13.63
CA ILE A 111 -18.23 -1.26 -14.51
C ILE A 111 -17.51 -2.24 -15.45
N PRO A 112 -17.14 -3.47 -15.02
CA PRO A 112 -16.53 -4.43 -15.95
C PRO A 112 -17.39 -4.70 -17.18
N GLU A 113 -18.69 -4.87 -17.01
CA GLU A 113 -19.64 -5.11 -18.10
C GLU A 113 -19.73 -3.93 -19.06
N GLU A 114 -19.58 -2.71 -18.59
CA GLU A 114 -19.54 -1.51 -19.44
C GLU A 114 -18.22 -1.40 -20.21
N VAL A 115 -17.12 -1.64 -19.54
CA VAL A 115 -15.78 -1.60 -20.16
C VAL A 115 -15.66 -2.65 -21.25
N PHE A 116 -16.17 -3.86 -21.02
CA PHE A 116 -16.10 -4.94 -22.01
C PHE A 116 -17.10 -4.82 -23.17
N LYS A 117 -17.93 -3.79 -23.19
CA LYS A 117 -18.62 -3.36 -24.43
C LYS A 117 -17.66 -2.61 -25.38
N LEU A 118 -16.57 -2.06 -24.86
CA LEU A 118 -15.59 -1.25 -25.58
C LEU A 118 -14.27 -1.98 -25.85
N LEU A 119 -13.99 -3.01 -25.07
CA LEU A 119 -12.74 -3.76 -25.06
C LEU A 119 -13.06 -5.26 -25.04
N ASP A 120 -12.39 -6.07 -25.87
CA ASP A 120 -12.54 -7.52 -25.82
C ASP A 120 -11.89 -8.09 -24.55
N GLU A 121 -12.71 -8.76 -23.71
CA GLU A 121 -12.27 -9.31 -22.43
C GLU A 121 -11.18 -10.37 -22.60
N ARG A 122 -11.31 -11.23 -23.61
CA ARG A 122 -10.36 -12.30 -23.86
C ARG A 122 -9.02 -11.75 -24.33
N GLN A 123 -9.05 -10.75 -25.20
CA GLN A 123 -7.83 -10.06 -25.63
C GLN A 123 -7.19 -9.32 -24.46
N HIS A 124 -7.99 -8.63 -23.63
CA HIS A 124 -7.49 -7.98 -22.42
C HIS A 124 -6.74 -8.96 -21.50
N TYR A 125 -7.32 -10.14 -21.26
CA TYR A 125 -6.65 -11.17 -20.47
C TYR A 125 -5.39 -11.70 -21.16
N ALA A 126 -5.41 -11.91 -22.47
CA ALA A 126 -4.25 -12.37 -23.22
C ALA A 126 -3.07 -11.39 -23.15
N ASP A 127 -3.38 -10.07 -23.17
CA ASP A 127 -2.38 -9.01 -23.13
C ASP A 127 -1.81 -8.77 -21.74
N THR A 128 -2.62 -8.93 -20.69
CA THR A 128 -2.24 -8.56 -19.32
C THR A 128 -1.91 -9.73 -18.42
N GLY A 129 -2.50 -10.91 -18.66
CA GLY A 129 -2.44 -12.05 -17.77
C GLY A 129 -3.15 -11.85 -16.41
N ILE A 130 -3.91 -10.76 -16.27
CA ILE A 130 -4.53 -10.37 -14.99
C ILE A 130 -5.96 -10.89 -14.93
N GLN A 131 -6.30 -11.60 -13.86
CA GLN A 131 -7.67 -12.01 -13.59
C GLN A 131 -8.60 -10.80 -13.54
N VAL A 132 -9.74 -10.90 -14.24
CA VAL A 132 -10.77 -9.85 -14.22
C VAL A 132 -11.49 -9.85 -12.87
N MET A 133 -11.39 -8.72 -12.18
CA MET A 133 -12.08 -8.44 -10.93
C MET A 133 -12.51 -6.97 -10.93
N ALA A 134 -13.72 -6.67 -10.47
CA ALA A 134 -14.23 -5.30 -10.44
C ALA A 134 -13.31 -4.30 -9.72
N ILE A 135 -12.49 -4.77 -8.80
CA ILE A 135 -11.52 -3.96 -8.04
C ILE A 135 -10.29 -3.53 -8.86
N ASN A 136 -10.08 -4.09 -10.06
CA ASN A 136 -8.87 -3.78 -10.82
C ASN A 136 -8.82 -2.30 -11.20
N THR A 137 -7.62 -1.74 -11.26
CA THR A 137 -7.36 -0.30 -11.51
C THR A 137 -8.03 0.21 -12.78
N LEU A 138 -8.11 -0.59 -13.84
CA LEU A 138 -8.81 -0.25 -15.08
C LEU A 138 -10.26 0.18 -14.81
N PHE A 139 -11.00 -0.63 -14.05
CA PHE A 139 -12.40 -0.36 -13.73
C PHE A 139 -12.55 0.80 -12.75
N GLN A 140 -11.63 0.92 -11.81
CA GLN A 140 -11.59 2.07 -10.90
C GLN A 140 -11.35 3.39 -11.66
N LEU A 141 -10.44 3.41 -12.64
CA LEU A 141 -10.20 4.58 -13.48
C LEU A 141 -11.41 4.91 -14.35
N TYR A 142 -12.06 3.89 -14.92
CA TYR A 142 -13.27 4.10 -15.73
C TYR A 142 -14.41 4.70 -14.89
N SER A 143 -14.54 4.30 -13.63
CA SER A 143 -15.61 4.79 -12.73
C SER A 143 -15.51 6.26 -12.36
N ILE A 144 -14.37 6.92 -12.59
CA ILE A 144 -14.16 8.37 -12.33
C ILE A 144 -14.16 9.21 -13.60
N LYS A 145 -14.48 8.60 -14.76
CA LYS A 145 -14.65 9.29 -16.04
C LYS A 145 -15.97 10.07 -16.05
#